data_2b7ac1083ccafa2449e2d1b80161f1db
#
_entry.id   2b7ac1083ccafa2449e2d1b80161f1db
#
_cell.length_a   1.000
_cell.length_b   1.000
_cell.length_c   1.000
_cell.angle_alpha   90.00
_cell.angle_beta   90.00
_cell.angle_gamma   90.00
#
_symmetry.space_group_name_H-M   'P 1'
#
loop_
_entity.id
_entity.type
_entity.pdbx_description
1 polymer ?
#
loop_
_entity_poly.entity_id
_entity_poly.type
_entity_poly.pdbx_seq_one_letter_code
_entity_poly.pdbx_strand_id
1 'polypeptide(L)'
;MKTLLPKGWPLAKGYAHGVVARGEKVFVAGQVGWDENCQFPGDDIVTQAEQALKNIVAILAEAGAKPEHIVRMTWYLGSKEEYWAKQKELGAVFRRIIGSYGAAMTAVQVAGFVEEGAKVEIEATAVIPEA
;
A
#
# COMPACT_ATOMS: atom_id res chain seq x y z
N MET A 1 3.47 -17.29 -4.79
CA MET A 1 3.21 -16.06 -5.55
C MET A 1 4.17 -15.97 -6.73
N LYS A 2 3.66 -15.64 -7.87
CA LYS A 2 4.46 -15.56 -9.10
C LYS A 2 4.30 -14.18 -9.71
N THR A 3 5.42 -13.51 -9.98
CA THR A 3 5.44 -12.21 -10.64
C THR A 3 5.29 -12.39 -12.14
N LEU A 4 4.44 -11.56 -12.76
CA LEU A 4 4.16 -11.61 -14.18
C LEU A 4 4.89 -10.46 -14.89
N LEU A 5 5.75 -10.83 -15.84
CA LEU A 5 6.51 -9.84 -16.62
C LEU A 5 6.53 -10.30 -18.09
N PRO A 6 5.77 -9.63 -18.98
CA PRO A 6 5.78 -10.00 -20.38
C PRO A 6 7.17 -9.85 -20.98
N LYS A 7 7.48 -10.71 -21.93
CA LYS A 7 8.78 -10.71 -22.60
C LYS A 7 9.02 -9.35 -23.28
N GLY A 8 10.18 -8.78 -23.01
CA GLY A 8 10.58 -7.51 -23.62
C GLY A 8 10.15 -6.27 -22.84
N TRP A 9 9.36 -6.44 -21.79
CA TRP A 9 8.97 -5.29 -20.95
C TRP A 9 10.08 -4.97 -19.96
N PRO A 10 10.31 -3.68 -19.65
CA PRO A 10 11.25 -3.33 -18.60
C PRO A 10 10.71 -3.76 -17.24
N LEU A 11 11.62 -4.04 -16.31
CA LEU A 11 11.25 -4.35 -14.93
C LEU A 11 10.61 -3.12 -14.29
N ALA A 12 9.52 -3.35 -13.58
CA ALA A 12 8.93 -2.29 -12.75
C ALA A 12 9.82 -2.05 -11.53
N LYS A 13 9.91 -0.79 -11.10
CA LYS A 13 10.71 -0.41 -9.93
C LYS A 13 9.80 -0.27 -8.73
N GLY A 14 10.03 -1.10 -7.71
CA GLY A 14 9.32 -1.03 -6.45
C GLY A 14 7.93 -1.67 -6.48
N TYR A 15 7.55 -2.33 -7.58
CA TYR A 15 6.26 -3.01 -7.71
C TYR A 15 6.34 -4.05 -8.82
N ALA A 16 5.28 -4.84 -8.98
CA ALA A 16 5.15 -5.79 -10.09
C ALA A 16 4.05 -5.31 -11.03
N HIS A 17 4.18 -5.65 -12.32
CA HIS A 17 3.12 -5.36 -13.30
C HIS A 17 1.90 -6.25 -13.05
N GLY A 18 2.13 -7.46 -12.61
CA GLY A 18 1.07 -8.40 -12.29
C GLY A 18 1.59 -9.48 -11.37
N VAL A 19 0.68 -10.11 -10.66
CA VAL A 19 1.00 -11.18 -9.71
C VAL A 19 -0.09 -12.24 -9.82
N VAL A 20 0.31 -13.51 -9.81
CA VAL A 20 -0.63 -14.61 -9.62
C VAL A 20 -0.33 -15.28 -8.29
N ALA A 21 -1.37 -15.55 -7.51
CA ALA A 21 -1.22 -16.16 -6.20
C ALA A 21 -2.41 -17.07 -5.90
N ARG A 22 -2.17 -18.05 -5.05
CA ARG A 22 -3.19 -19.02 -4.65
C ARG A 22 -3.17 -19.15 -3.14
N GLY A 23 -4.36 -19.13 -2.53
CA GLY A 23 -4.49 -19.28 -1.10
C GLY A 23 -5.69 -18.51 -0.55
N GLU A 24 -5.70 -18.32 0.75
CA GLU A 24 -6.75 -17.58 1.44
C GLU A 24 -6.58 -16.08 1.19
N LYS A 25 -7.67 -15.45 0.78
CA LYS A 25 -7.64 -14.04 0.40
C LYS A 25 -8.05 -13.16 1.57
N VAL A 26 -7.29 -12.07 1.75
CA VAL A 26 -7.56 -11.07 2.78
C VAL A 26 -7.74 -9.73 2.08
N PHE A 27 -8.90 -9.11 2.28
CA PHE A 27 -9.23 -7.83 1.66
C PHE A 27 -9.17 -6.74 2.73
N VAL A 28 -8.27 -5.79 2.57
CA VAL A 28 -8.12 -4.67 3.50
C VAL A 28 -8.75 -3.43 2.87
N ALA A 29 -9.74 -2.87 3.56
CA ALA A 29 -10.41 -1.66 3.10
C ALA A 29 -9.44 -0.49 3.05
N GLY A 30 -9.78 0.54 2.30
CA GLY A 30 -8.97 1.75 2.23
C GLY A 30 -8.68 2.31 3.62
N GLN A 31 -7.41 2.52 3.92
CA GLN A 31 -6.94 3.07 5.18
C GLN A 31 -6.41 4.47 4.93
N VAL A 32 -7.03 5.46 5.57
CA VAL A 32 -6.42 6.78 5.67
C VAL A 32 -5.38 6.73 6.78
N GLY A 33 -4.52 7.74 6.85
CA GLY A 33 -3.40 7.72 7.79
C GLY A 33 -3.74 8.20 9.20
N TRP A 34 -4.84 7.73 9.76
CA TRP A 34 -5.16 8.03 11.16
C TRP A 34 -4.95 6.80 12.05
N ASP A 35 -4.77 7.05 13.36
CA ASP A 35 -4.54 5.99 14.33
C ASP A 35 -5.85 5.37 14.82
N GLU A 36 -5.76 4.51 15.83
CA GLU A 36 -6.93 3.82 16.41
C GLU A 36 -7.93 4.78 17.08
N ASN A 37 -7.54 6.03 17.31
CA ASN A 37 -8.41 7.07 17.86
C ASN A 37 -8.93 8.01 16.77
N CYS A 38 -8.75 7.64 15.50
CA CYS A 38 -9.14 8.44 14.33
C CYS A 38 -8.46 9.82 14.31
N GLN A 39 -7.20 9.86 14.76
CA GLN A 39 -6.41 11.08 14.78
C GLN A 39 -5.26 10.96 13.79
N PHE A 40 -5.11 11.99 12.93
CA PHE A 40 -3.99 12.04 12.00
C PHE A 40 -2.73 12.48 12.76
N PRO A 41 -1.61 11.74 12.58
CA PRO A 41 -0.34 12.10 13.25
C PRO A 41 0.31 13.33 12.65
N GLY A 42 -0.14 13.79 11.50
CA GLY A 42 0.37 14.97 10.82
C GLY A 42 -0.49 15.29 9.60
N ASP A 43 -0.17 16.39 8.93
CA ASP A 43 -0.91 16.81 7.75
C ASP A 43 -0.08 16.66 6.46
N ASP A 44 1.02 15.91 6.51
CA ASP A 44 1.85 15.63 5.34
C ASP A 44 1.66 14.18 4.87
N ILE A 45 1.92 13.94 3.59
CA ILE A 45 1.69 12.64 2.99
C ILE A 45 2.58 11.55 3.57
N VAL A 46 3.82 11.88 3.94
CA VAL A 46 4.77 10.85 4.43
C VAL A 46 4.32 10.30 5.77
N THR A 47 3.97 11.17 6.72
CA THR A 47 3.50 10.76 8.04
C THR A 47 2.19 9.98 7.94
N GLN A 48 1.27 10.43 7.08
CA GLN A 48 0.00 9.75 6.91
C GLN A 48 0.15 8.42 6.18
N ALA A 49 1.03 8.32 5.18
CA ALA A 49 1.29 7.06 4.50
C ALA A 49 1.90 6.04 5.47
N GLU A 50 2.82 6.48 6.33
CA GLU A 50 3.39 5.60 7.34
C GLU A 50 2.30 5.00 8.22
N GLN A 51 1.39 5.83 8.72
CA GLN A 51 0.31 5.36 9.58
C GLN A 51 -0.65 4.43 8.82
N ALA A 52 -0.99 4.79 7.58
CA ALA A 52 -1.88 3.95 6.76
C ALA A 52 -1.27 2.56 6.53
N LEU A 53 0.03 2.50 6.24
CA LEU A 53 0.72 1.22 6.04
C LEU A 53 0.76 0.41 7.33
N LYS A 54 1.00 1.06 8.48
CA LYS A 54 0.95 0.38 9.78
C LYS A 54 -0.44 -0.19 10.06
N ASN A 55 -1.49 0.55 9.70
CA ASN A 55 -2.86 0.08 9.85
C ASN A 55 -3.10 -1.19 9.02
N ILE A 56 -2.62 -1.19 7.77
CA ILE A 56 -2.75 -2.36 6.89
C ILE A 56 -2.05 -3.58 7.50
N VAL A 57 -0.83 -3.40 8.00
CA VAL A 57 -0.08 -4.49 8.64
C VAL A 57 -0.84 -5.03 9.85
N ALA A 58 -1.40 -4.15 10.68
CA ALA A 58 -2.17 -4.56 11.85
C ALA A 58 -3.43 -5.34 11.46
N ILE A 59 -4.13 -4.91 10.41
CA ILE A 59 -5.33 -5.60 9.93
C ILE A 59 -4.96 -6.97 9.36
N LEU A 60 -3.89 -7.04 8.56
CA LEU A 60 -3.41 -8.31 8.01
C LEU A 60 -3.09 -9.31 9.12
N ALA A 61 -2.49 -8.84 10.21
CA ALA A 61 -2.12 -9.69 11.33
C ALA A 61 -3.32 -10.38 11.97
N GLU A 62 -4.51 -9.77 11.92
CA GLU A 62 -5.74 -10.38 12.44
C GLU A 62 -6.10 -11.67 11.69
N ALA A 63 -5.69 -11.78 10.43
CA ALA A 63 -5.90 -12.97 9.61
C ALA A 63 -4.69 -13.90 9.62
N GLY A 64 -3.64 -13.55 10.36
CA GLY A 64 -2.38 -14.29 10.30
C GLY A 64 -1.58 -14.01 9.03
N ALA A 65 -1.92 -12.95 8.31
CA ALA A 65 -1.20 -12.57 7.11
C ALA A 65 -0.05 -11.62 7.43
N LYS A 66 0.95 -11.63 6.56
CA LYS A 66 2.15 -10.79 6.69
C LYS A 66 2.25 -9.84 5.50
N PRO A 67 3.03 -8.76 5.60
CA PRO A 67 3.22 -7.84 4.47
C PRO A 67 3.66 -8.54 3.20
N GLU A 68 4.48 -9.58 3.30
CA GLU A 68 4.95 -10.34 2.14
C GLU A 68 3.83 -11.05 1.38
N HIS A 69 2.65 -11.19 1.99
CA HIS A 69 1.50 -11.81 1.36
C HIS A 69 0.68 -10.83 0.52
N ILE A 70 0.99 -9.54 0.57
CA ILE A 70 0.27 -8.54 -0.21
C ILE A 70 0.51 -8.80 -1.69
N VAL A 71 -0.58 -8.89 -2.46
CA VAL A 71 -0.51 -9.12 -3.90
C VAL A 71 -0.97 -7.90 -4.70
N ARG A 72 -1.78 -7.03 -4.10
CA ARG A 72 -2.27 -5.82 -4.76
C ARG A 72 -2.40 -4.69 -3.75
N MET A 73 -2.02 -3.49 -4.17
CA MET A 73 -2.16 -2.30 -3.36
C MET A 73 -2.52 -1.13 -4.26
N THR A 74 -3.49 -0.34 -3.83
CA THR A 74 -3.86 0.88 -4.54
C THR A 74 -3.67 2.07 -3.61
N TRP A 75 -2.97 3.07 -4.11
CA TRP A 75 -2.73 4.33 -3.42
C TRP A 75 -3.56 5.42 -4.06
N TYR A 76 -4.45 6.03 -3.27
CA TYR A 76 -5.23 7.19 -3.69
C TYR A 76 -4.56 8.42 -3.09
N LEU A 77 -4.24 9.39 -3.94
CA LEU A 77 -3.42 10.54 -3.56
C LEU A 77 -4.23 11.83 -3.65
N GLY A 78 -4.08 12.70 -2.66
CA GLY A 78 -4.68 14.03 -2.71
C GLY A 78 -3.93 14.97 -3.62
N SER A 79 -2.61 14.77 -3.76
CA SER A 79 -1.76 15.58 -4.63
C SER A 79 -0.65 14.71 -5.20
N LYS A 80 -0.66 14.51 -6.52
CA LYS A 80 0.42 13.77 -7.17
C LYS A 80 1.74 14.55 -7.12
N GLU A 81 1.68 15.87 -7.07
CA GLU A 81 2.86 16.72 -6.95
C GLU A 81 3.55 16.50 -5.60
N GLU A 82 2.78 16.43 -4.51
CA GLU A 82 3.32 16.13 -3.19
C GLU A 82 3.92 14.71 -3.17
N TYR A 83 3.23 13.75 -3.78
CA TYR A 83 3.72 12.38 -3.90
C TYR A 83 5.07 12.34 -4.63
N TRP A 84 5.17 13.03 -5.78
CA TRP A 84 6.42 13.10 -6.55
C TRP A 84 7.54 13.74 -5.74
N ALA A 85 7.23 14.82 -5.05
CA ALA A 85 8.23 15.55 -4.26
C ALA A 85 8.75 14.72 -3.09
N LYS A 86 7.98 13.75 -2.60
CA LYS A 86 8.31 12.94 -1.41
C LYS A 86 8.57 11.48 -1.73
N GLN A 87 8.81 11.12 -2.98
CA GLN A 87 8.98 9.72 -3.38
C GLN A 87 10.11 9.01 -2.63
N LYS A 88 11.20 9.71 -2.36
CA LYS A 88 12.34 9.13 -1.64
C LYS A 88 11.94 8.74 -0.22
N GLU A 89 11.30 9.65 0.49
CA GLU A 89 10.85 9.43 1.87
C GLU A 89 9.74 8.37 1.92
N LEU A 90 8.80 8.42 0.97
CA LEU A 90 7.74 7.43 0.88
C LEU A 90 8.30 6.04 0.59
N GLY A 91 9.29 5.94 -0.29
CA GLY A 91 9.97 4.67 -0.57
C GLY A 91 10.64 4.10 0.66
N ALA A 92 11.30 4.95 1.47
CA ALA A 92 11.94 4.52 2.70
C ALA A 92 10.93 3.99 3.72
N VAL A 93 9.82 4.71 3.88
CA VAL A 93 8.72 4.29 4.77
C VAL A 93 8.14 2.95 4.31
N PHE A 94 7.89 2.82 3.02
CA PHE A 94 7.34 1.58 2.45
C PHE A 94 8.27 0.39 2.72
N ARG A 95 9.56 0.55 2.44
CA ARG A 95 10.53 -0.54 2.66
C ARG A 95 10.64 -0.92 4.13
N ARG A 96 10.54 0.05 5.04
CA ARG A 96 10.64 -0.20 6.47
C ARG A 96 9.43 -0.96 7.01
N ILE A 97 8.23 -0.66 6.52
CA ILE A 97 6.98 -1.23 7.06
C ILE A 97 6.54 -2.47 6.29
N ILE A 98 6.58 -2.42 4.97
CA ILE A 98 6.09 -3.49 4.10
C ILE A 98 7.24 -4.41 3.66
N GLY A 99 8.37 -3.82 3.30
CA GLY A 99 9.51 -4.57 2.78
C GLY A 99 9.67 -4.36 1.27
N SER A 100 10.45 -5.24 0.65
CA SER A 100 10.77 -5.14 -0.77
C SER A 100 9.95 -6.12 -1.62
N TYR A 101 8.74 -6.44 -1.20
CA TYR A 101 7.90 -7.41 -1.88
C TYR A 101 7.21 -6.78 -3.08
N GLY A 102 7.19 -7.51 -4.19
CA GLY A 102 6.62 -7.02 -5.43
C GLY A 102 5.13 -7.28 -5.54
N ALA A 103 4.31 -6.40 -4.98
CA ALA A 103 2.87 -6.43 -5.20
C ALA A 103 2.54 -5.67 -6.48
N ALA A 104 1.42 -6.03 -7.11
CA ALA A 104 0.87 -5.22 -8.18
C ALA A 104 0.34 -3.93 -7.56
N MET A 105 0.78 -2.77 -8.06
CA MET A 105 0.45 -1.49 -7.43
C MET A 105 -0.07 -0.49 -8.45
N THR A 106 -0.99 0.34 -7.99
CA THR A 106 -1.54 1.47 -8.74
C THR A 106 -1.56 2.67 -7.81
N ALA A 107 -1.19 3.84 -8.33
CA ALA A 107 -1.28 5.09 -7.59
C ALA A 107 -1.96 6.13 -8.49
N VAL A 108 -3.01 6.78 -7.98
CA VAL A 108 -3.79 7.77 -8.74
C VAL A 108 -4.17 8.93 -7.84
N GLN A 109 -4.24 10.12 -8.43
CA GLN A 109 -4.76 11.29 -7.72
C GLN A 109 -6.30 11.27 -7.79
N VAL A 110 -6.93 11.59 -6.67
CA VAL A 110 -8.39 11.65 -6.57
C VAL A 110 -8.83 13.06 -6.25
N ALA A 111 -10.12 13.34 -6.51
CA ALA A 111 -10.69 14.66 -6.29
C ALA A 111 -10.82 14.98 -4.79
N GLY A 112 -10.94 13.97 -3.95
CA GLY A 112 -11.04 14.16 -2.51
C GLY A 112 -11.22 12.86 -1.78
N PHE A 113 -11.17 12.93 -0.47
CA PHE A 113 -11.37 11.80 0.42
C PHE A 113 -12.61 12.04 1.25
N VAL A 114 -13.27 10.95 1.67
CA VAL A 114 -14.42 11.06 2.56
C VAL A 114 -14.00 11.66 3.91
N GLU A 115 -12.80 11.32 4.37
CA GLU A 115 -12.28 11.81 5.65
C GLU A 115 -11.50 13.10 5.44
N GLU A 116 -11.94 14.18 6.08
CA GLU A 116 -11.25 15.46 6.00
C GLU A 116 -9.88 15.36 6.63
N GLY A 117 -8.89 16.01 5.99
CA GLY A 117 -7.51 15.98 6.46
C GLY A 117 -6.69 14.85 5.88
N ALA A 118 -7.31 13.90 5.19
CA ALA A 118 -6.56 12.81 4.56
C ALA A 118 -5.75 13.34 3.37
N LYS A 119 -4.51 12.88 3.26
CA LYS A 119 -3.60 13.17 2.15
C LYS A 119 -3.39 11.95 1.27
N VAL A 120 -3.69 10.78 1.80
CA VAL A 120 -3.50 9.51 1.12
C VAL A 120 -4.48 8.50 1.70
N GLU A 121 -4.90 7.57 0.86
CA GLU A 121 -5.69 6.41 1.30
C GLU A 121 -5.14 5.20 0.57
N ILE A 122 -4.92 4.09 1.29
CA ILE A 122 -4.27 2.91 0.73
C ILE A 122 -5.13 1.69 1.04
N GLU A 123 -5.42 0.91 0.00
CA GLU A 123 -6.11 -0.38 0.17
C GLU A 123 -5.19 -1.50 -0.29
N ALA A 124 -5.43 -2.71 0.21
CA ALA A 124 -4.59 -3.84 -0.11
C ALA A 124 -5.39 -5.13 -0.16
N THR A 125 -4.90 -6.06 -0.98
CA THR A 125 -5.36 -7.45 -0.98
C THR A 125 -4.14 -8.32 -0.74
N ALA A 126 -4.27 -9.30 0.15
CA ALA A 126 -3.21 -10.26 0.43
C ALA A 126 -3.73 -11.67 0.17
N VAL A 127 -2.81 -12.58 -0.10
CA VAL A 127 -3.12 -14.00 -0.26
C VAL A 127 -2.17 -14.78 0.62
N ILE A 128 -2.72 -15.50 1.60
CA ILE A 128 -1.94 -16.38 2.46
C ILE A 128 -1.76 -17.69 1.69
N PRO A 129 -0.50 -18.08 1.40
CA PRO A 129 -0.28 -19.30 0.60
C PRO A 129 -0.87 -20.54 1.25
N GLU A 130 -1.29 -21.47 0.42
CA GLU A 130 -1.71 -22.79 0.88
C GLU A 130 -0.51 -23.54 1.45
N ALA A 131 -0.75 -24.28 2.52
CA ALA A 131 0.27 -25.07 3.18
C ALA A 131 0.69 -26.27 2.33
#